data_8870eac0c39d5d801b0e28d4dc3e3d84
#
_entry.id   8870eac0c39d5d801b0e28d4dc3e3d84
#
_cell.length_a   1.000
_cell.length_b   1.000
_cell.length_c   1.000
_cell.angle_alpha   90.00
_cell.angle_beta   90.00
_cell.angle_gamma   90.00
#
_symmetry.space_group_name_H-M   'P 1'
#
loop_
_entity.id
_entity.type
_entity.pdbx_description
1 polymer ?
#
loop_
_entity_poly.entity_id
_entity_poly.type
_entity_poly.pdbx_seq_one_letter_code
_entity_poly.pdbx_strand_id
1 'polypeptide(L)'
;LYLEFHRGTLTSQGRNKRYNRKSELLYHDMETICAIADSNGIASYPRQFINDGWKIILLNQFHDIIPGSSIKEVYEDSKEQYDKLISEGKAEIADTLGKIVCTPDGSALTVFNTFGAERDDVVITDMPAAEHFSIVDADGNVMPWQKSADGRLVFFAKGVPAKGYKTFSIVHGGESGENTVKVENKTIENKFFTVKFDKDMNIASLIHKATGRSVAPEGEVLNKIYAYDDRPFNHEAWDIKVYFDQKYTEINDVSAVDVTESGPVRTVIKVTRKFLSSTIDQSFIFYADLPRIDVDYTVDWKEKKILLKADFPVDVNATQATYDIQFGNYKRPTHRNTLWDFAQFEVVGHKWVDLSDNSFGLSVLNDCKYGHDIKDGHIRTSLLRCAVNPNSEQDREVHRFTYSIYPHAGSADTSDVVNQGYSLNLPLYCVNGKAAHDSYSLVSTDKDNVIIETVKKAEDSDDVVIRAYETWNKTTDCVYTFDRAPKSVYVCNLLEENEEQLEVSGNTVSLRFKPFEIKTVKVTF
;
A
#
# COMPACT_ATOMS: atom_id res chain seq x y z
N LEU A 1 -7.57 15.42 -14.24
CA LEU A 1 -8.10 14.32 -13.40
C LEU A 1 -8.98 14.86 -12.27
N TYR A 2 -10.08 15.46 -12.66
CA TYR A 2 -11.12 15.97 -11.79
C TYR A 2 -12.47 15.82 -12.48
N LEU A 3 -13.46 15.29 -11.75
CA LEU A 3 -14.80 15.05 -12.25
C LEU A 3 -15.80 15.71 -11.31
N GLU A 4 -16.41 16.81 -11.75
CA GLU A 4 -17.49 17.48 -11.03
C GLU A 4 -18.70 16.55 -10.89
N PHE A 5 -19.48 16.72 -9.81
CA PHE A 5 -20.61 15.86 -9.41
C PHE A 5 -20.23 14.41 -9.04
N HIS A 6 -18.95 14.04 -9.02
CA HIS A 6 -18.51 12.69 -8.67
C HIS A 6 -17.50 12.67 -7.50
N ARG A 7 -17.49 13.70 -6.66
CA ARG A 7 -16.56 13.81 -5.52
C ARG A 7 -16.84 12.74 -4.45
N GLY A 8 -18.11 12.45 -4.20
CA GLY A 8 -18.53 11.43 -3.23
C GLY A 8 -18.19 10.01 -3.67
N THR A 9 -18.14 9.76 -4.98
CA THR A 9 -17.80 8.43 -5.52
C THR A 9 -16.40 7.96 -5.16
N LEU A 10 -15.50 8.86 -4.79
CA LEU A 10 -14.16 8.50 -4.33
C LEU A 10 -14.18 7.78 -2.96
N THR A 11 -15.27 7.92 -2.20
CA THR A 11 -15.38 7.36 -0.84
C THR A 11 -16.60 6.45 -0.65
N SER A 12 -17.71 6.69 -1.36
CA SER A 12 -18.95 5.90 -1.26
C SER A 12 -18.71 4.40 -1.49
N GLN A 13 -19.32 3.52 -0.70
CA GLN A 13 -19.11 2.06 -0.69
C GLN A 13 -17.65 1.67 -0.43
N GLY A 14 -17.13 2.08 0.73
CA GLY A 14 -15.72 1.89 1.11
C GLY A 14 -15.27 0.44 1.10
N ARG A 15 -16.13 -0.53 1.45
CA ARG A 15 -15.84 -1.96 1.34
C ARG A 15 -15.58 -2.38 -0.10
N ASN A 16 -16.40 -1.92 -1.06
CA ASN A 16 -16.24 -2.28 -2.46
C ASN A 16 -14.92 -1.76 -3.04
N LYS A 17 -14.52 -0.53 -2.66
CA LYS A 17 -13.20 0.03 -3.02
C LYS A 17 -12.04 -0.77 -2.44
N ARG A 18 -12.19 -1.25 -1.20
CA ARG A 18 -11.19 -2.12 -0.58
C ARG A 18 -11.10 -3.47 -1.30
N TYR A 19 -12.23 -4.07 -1.64
CA TYR A 19 -12.24 -5.31 -2.43
C TYR A 19 -11.54 -5.12 -3.77
N ASN A 20 -11.86 -4.05 -4.51
CA ASN A 20 -11.22 -3.75 -5.78
C ASN A 20 -9.70 -3.63 -5.64
N ARG A 21 -9.20 -2.76 -4.73
CA ARG A 21 -7.76 -2.57 -4.51
C ARG A 21 -7.06 -3.88 -4.13
N LYS A 22 -7.63 -4.63 -3.18
CA LYS A 22 -7.03 -5.88 -2.71
C LYS A 22 -7.06 -6.98 -3.78
N SER A 23 -8.07 -7.00 -4.65
CA SER A 23 -8.17 -7.97 -5.76
C SER A 23 -7.22 -7.64 -6.90
N GLU A 24 -7.11 -6.35 -7.31
CA GLU A 24 -6.12 -5.91 -8.30
C GLU A 24 -4.72 -6.35 -7.90
N LEU A 25 -4.32 -6.08 -6.65
CA LEU A 25 -3.00 -6.41 -6.15
C LEU A 25 -2.79 -7.91 -5.94
N LEU A 26 -3.82 -8.64 -5.51
CA LEU A 26 -3.76 -10.10 -5.38
C LEU A 26 -3.51 -10.78 -6.74
N TYR A 27 -4.18 -10.30 -7.80
CA TYR A 27 -4.01 -10.85 -9.14
C TYR A 27 -2.69 -10.42 -9.78
N HIS A 28 -2.23 -9.20 -9.54
CA HIS A 28 -0.87 -8.76 -9.85
C HIS A 28 0.20 -9.68 -9.21
N ASP A 29 0.05 -9.98 -7.91
CA ASP A 29 0.96 -10.88 -7.20
C ASP A 29 0.92 -12.29 -7.76
N MET A 30 -0.27 -12.80 -8.05
CA MET A 30 -0.48 -14.12 -8.63
C MET A 30 0.18 -14.25 -10.00
N GLU A 31 0.01 -13.24 -10.89
CA GLU A 31 0.69 -13.21 -12.18
C GLU A 31 2.21 -13.31 -12.01
N THR A 32 2.79 -12.50 -11.12
CA THR A 32 4.24 -12.49 -10.84
C THR A 32 4.72 -13.84 -10.28
N ILE A 33 4.05 -14.39 -9.27
CA ILE A 33 4.44 -15.64 -8.61
C ILE A 33 4.30 -16.82 -9.58
N CYS A 34 3.19 -16.90 -10.32
CA CYS A 34 2.98 -17.95 -11.31
C CYS A 34 3.94 -17.84 -12.51
N ALA A 35 4.30 -16.63 -12.95
CA ALA A 35 5.31 -16.44 -14.00
C ALA A 35 6.70 -16.88 -13.54
N ILE A 36 7.08 -16.63 -12.27
CA ILE A 36 8.32 -17.14 -11.68
C ILE A 36 8.31 -18.67 -11.66
N ALA A 37 7.21 -19.29 -11.21
CA ALA A 37 7.10 -20.74 -11.13
C ALA A 37 7.16 -21.40 -12.52
N ASP A 38 6.45 -20.84 -13.50
CA ASP A 38 6.43 -21.34 -14.88
C ASP A 38 7.80 -21.18 -15.56
N SER A 39 8.44 -20.01 -15.42
CA SER A 39 9.76 -19.74 -15.99
C SER A 39 10.86 -20.67 -15.46
N ASN A 40 10.68 -21.22 -14.25
CA ASN A 40 11.58 -22.18 -13.62
C ASN A 40 11.13 -23.64 -13.82
N GLY A 41 10.06 -23.90 -14.59
CA GLY A 41 9.56 -25.25 -14.85
C GLY A 41 8.95 -25.94 -13.62
N ILE A 42 8.56 -25.18 -12.60
CA ILE A 42 8.03 -25.69 -11.32
C ILE A 42 6.52 -25.96 -11.43
N ALA A 43 5.76 -25.05 -12.04
CA ALA A 43 4.33 -25.16 -12.24
C ALA A 43 3.90 -24.43 -13.51
N SER A 44 2.84 -24.91 -14.16
CA SER A 44 2.28 -24.24 -15.33
C SER A 44 1.53 -22.96 -14.92
N TYR A 45 1.63 -21.91 -15.74
CA TYR A 45 0.92 -20.65 -15.52
C TYR A 45 -0.60 -20.84 -15.71
N PRO A 46 -1.46 -20.52 -14.73
CA PRO A 46 -2.91 -20.80 -14.76
C PRO A 46 -3.66 -19.70 -15.54
N ARG A 47 -3.36 -19.55 -16.83
CA ARG A 47 -3.82 -18.47 -17.73
C ARG A 47 -5.34 -18.25 -17.68
N GLN A 48 -6.12 -19.32 -17.82
CA GLN A 48 -7.58 -19.23 -17.85
C GLN A 48 -8.15 -18.73 -16.52
N PHE A 49 -7.62 -19.25 -15.40
CA PHE A 49 -8.05 -18.86 -14.06
C PHE A 49 -7.78 -17.37 -13.80
N ILE A 50 -6.59 -16.89 -14.16
CA ILE A 50 -6.21 -15.47 -14.02
C ILE A 50 -7.10 -14.59 -14.89
N ASN A 51 -7.32 -14.96 -16.14
CA ASN A 51 -8.18 -14.22 -17.07
C ASN A 51 -9.63 -14.13 -16.58
N ASP A 52 -10.20 -15.21 -16.09
CA ASP A 52 -11.57 -15.21 -15.59
C ASP A 52 -11.70 -14.34 -14.33
N GLY A 53 -10.70 -14.36 -13.46
CA GLY A 53 -10.67 -13.48 -12.30
C GLY A 53 -10.56 -11.99 -12.66
N TRP A 54 -9.69 -11.63 -13.61
CA TRP A 54 -9.62 -10.26 -14.12
C TRP A 54 -10.94 -9.77 -14.71
N LYS A 55 -11.69 -10.62 -15.40
CA LYS A 55 -13.03 -10.28 -15.94
C LYS A 55 -14.01 -9.95 -14.81
N ILE A 56 -13.96 -10.65 -13.67
CA ILE A 56 -14.79 -10.35 -12.50
C ILE A 56 -14.38 -9.02 -11.87
N ILE A 57 -13.08 -8.74 -11.73
CA ILE A 57 -12.57 -7.46 -11.24
C ILE A 57 -13.06 -6.33 -12.14
N LEU A 58 -12.87 -6.45 -13.45
CA LEU A 58 -13.27 -5.44 -14.45
C LEU A 58 -14.79 -5.23 -14.49
N LEU A 59 -15.60 -6.29 -14.32
CA LEU A 59 -17.06 -6.16 -14.18
C LEU A 59 -17.42 -5.29 -12.98
N ASN A 60 -16.77 -5.50 -11.84
CA ASN A 60 -17.01 -4.73 -10.62
C ASN A 60 -16.43 -3.31 -10.67
N GLN A 61 -15.63 -2.96 -11.68
CA GLN A 61 -15.19 -1.61 -11.99
C GLN A 61 -16.17 -0.84 -12.89
N PHE A 62 -17.33 -1.43 -13.21
CA PHE A 62 -18.35 -0.74 -14.00
C PHE A 62 -18.77 0.59 -13.34
N HIS A 63 -19.12 1.58 -14.17
CA HIS A 63 -19.22 3.01 -13.80
C HIS A 63 -20.26 3.34 -12.71
N ASP A 64 -21.15 2.42 -12.34
CA ASP A 64 -22.05 2.57 -11.18
C ASP A 64 -21.76 1.58 -10.04
N ILE A 65 -20.83 0.63 -10.22
CA ILE A 65 -20.43 -0.31 -9.17
C ILE A 65 -19.27 0.26 -8.36
N ILE A 66 -18.12 0.51 -9.01
CA ILE A 66 -16.93 1.03 -8.29
C ILE A 66 -17.16 2.43 -7.71
N PRO A 67 -17.94 3.35 -8.31
CA PRO A 67 -18.25 4.64 -7.72
C PRO A 67 -19.07 4.57 -6.42
N GLY A 68 -19.81 3.48 -6.19
CA GLY A 68 -20.65 3.36 -5.01
C GLY A 68 -22.08 3.87 -5.22
N SER A 69 -22.55 3.99 -6.47
CA SER A 69 -23.80 4.64 -6.85
C SER A 69 -24.92 3.71 -7.29
N SER A 70 -24.72 2.38 -7.14
CA SER A 70 -25.75 1.36 -7.41
C SER A 70 -26.67 1.11 -6.20
N ILE A 71 -27.69 0.29 -6.42
CA ILE A 71 -28.62 -0.18 -5.39
C ILE A 71 -27.96 -1.25 -4.50
N LYS A 72 -28.58 -1.59 -3.39
CA LYS A 72 -28.06 -2.51 -2.37
C LYS A 72 -27.73 -3.90 -2.93
N GLU A 73 -28.63 -4.45 -3.75
CA GLU A 73 -28.50 -5.80 -4.33
C GLU A 73 -27.21 -5.96 -5.16
N VAL A 74 -26.81 -4.93 -5.90
CA VAL A 74 -25.56 -4.93 -6.67
C VAL A 74 -24.34 -5.10 -5.76
N TYR A 75 -24.34 -4.52 -4.56
CA TYR A 75 -23.25 -4.66 -3.60
C TYR A 75 -23.28 -5.98 -2.81
N GLU A 76 -24.43 -6.63 -2.73
CA GLU A 76 -24.55 -8.00 -2.24
C GLU A 76 -23.93 -8.97 -3.25
N ASP A 77 -24.25 -8.86 -4.54
CA ASP A 77 -23.66 -9.65 -5.62
C ASP A 77 -22.15 -9.40 -5.75
N SER A 78 -21.73 -8.12 -5.73
CA SER A 78 -20.33 -7.72 -5.77
C SER A 78 -19.53 -8.32 -4.61
N LYS A 79 -20.11 -8.33 -3.40
CA LYS A 79 -19.48 -8.95 -2.23
C LYS A 79 -19.26 -10.44 -2.42
N GLU A 80 -20.25 -11.18 -2.89
CA GLU A 80 -20.15 -12.62 -3.14
C GLU A 80 -19.07 -12.92 -4.18
N GLN A 81 -19.04 -12.15 -5.28
CA GLN A 81 -18.04 -12.28 -6.34
C GLN A 81 -16.62 -12.03 -5.81
N TYR A 82 -16.40 -10.96 -5.05
CA TYR A 82 -15.08 -10.65 -4.50
C TYR A 82 -14.64 -11.61 -3.39
N ASP A 83 -15.54 -12.04 -2.51
CA ASP A 83 -15.20 -13.03 -1.46
C ASP A 83 -14.71 -14.33 -2.07
N LYS A 84 -15.39 -14.83 -3.11
CA LYS A 84 -14.99 -16.02 -3.87
C LYS A 84 -13.64 -15.78 -4.56
N LEU A 85 -13.52 -14.72 -5.34
CA LEU A 85 -12.33 -14.37 -6.11
C LEU A 85 -11.08 -14.23 -5.23
N ILE A 86 -11.19 -13.54 -4.08
CA ILE A 86 -10.08 -13.36 -3.14
C ILE A 86 -9.70 -14.69 -2.47
N SER A 87 -10.68 -15.51 -2.11
CA SER A 87 -10.43 -16.81 -1.50
C SER A 87 -9.72 -17.77 -2.46
N GLU A 88 -10.20 -17.87 -3.69
CA GLU A 88 -9.61 -18.72 -4.73
C GLU A 88 -8.23 -18.22 -5.16
N GLY A 89 -8.05 -16.91 -5.33
CA GLY A 89 -6.75 -16.31 -5.67
C GLY A 89 -5.69 -16.51 -4.58
N LYS A 90 -6.07 -16.41 -3.30
CA LYS A 90 -5.15 -16.72 -2.19
C LYS A 90 -4.76 -18.19 -2.14
N ALA A 91 -5.69 -19.09 -2.45
CA ALA A 91 -5.42 -20.51 -2.50
C ALA A 91 -4.43 -20.86 -3.63
N GLU A 92 -4.59 -20.25 -4.82
CA GLU A 92 -3.67 -20.44 -5.96
C GLU A 92 -2.27 -19.92 -5.65
N ILE A 93 -2.16 -18.73 -5.04
CA ILE A 93 -0.86 -18.19 -4.59
C ILE A 93 -0.21 -19.13 -3.58
N ALA A 94 -0.95 -19.59 -2.57
CA ALA A 94 -0.41 -20.48 -1.53
C ALA A 94 0.07 -21.81 -2.11
N ASP A 95 -0.69 -22.40 -3.04
CA ASP A 95 -0.34 -23.64 -3.74
C ASP A 95 0.94 -23.46 -4.59
N THR A 96 1.02 -22.37 -5.36
CA THR A 96 2.19 -22.08 -6.21
C THR A 96 3.43 -21.79 -5.38
N LEU A 97 3.32 -20.98 -4.31
CA LEU A 97 4.43 -20.73 -3.38
C LEU A 97 4.89 -22.01 -2.69
N GLY A 98 3.96 -22.89 -2.31
CA GLY A 98 4.26 -24.21 -1.75
C GLY A 98 5.04 -25.13 -2.69
N LYS A 99 4.84 -24.98 -4.01
CA LYS A 99 5.61 -25.73 -5.03
C LYS A 99 7.01 -25.15 -5.25
N ILE A 100 7.20 -23.83 -5.10
CA ILE A 100 8.53 -23.19 -5.20
C ILE A 100 9.40 -23.59 -4.01
N VAL A 101 8.81 -23.80 -2.83
CA VAL A 101 9.53 -24.22 -1.63
C VAL A 101 9.75 -25.73 -1.65
N CYS A 102 11.00 -26.15 -1.91
CA CYS A 102 11.36 -27.56 -2.14
C CYS A 102 11.39 -28.41 -0.87
N THR A 103 11.65 -27.81 0.31
CA THR A 103 11.92 -28.53 1.57
C THR A 103 11.12 -27.89 2.72
N PRO A 104 9.86 -28.33 2.93
CA PRO A 104 9.04 -27.80 4.03
C PRO A 104 9.35 -28.53 5.36
N ASP A 105 10.58 -28.42 5.86
CA ASP A 105 11.07 -29.12 7.05
C ASP A 105 11.10 -28.26 8.33
N GLY A 106 10.63 -27.03 8.25
CA GLY A 106 10.64 -26.09 9.38
C GLY A 106 12.00 -25.51 9.73
N SER A 107 13.03 -25.76 8.92
CA SER A 107 14.39 -25.25 9.14
C SER A 107 14.62 -23.84 8.54
N ALA A 108 13.67 -23.34 7.74
CA ALA A 108 13.81 -22.06 7.05
C ALA A 108 12.46 -21.38 6.78
N LEU A 109 12.53 -20.08 6.46
CA LEU A 109 11.43 -19.26 5.99
C LEU A 109 11.83 -18.67 4.64
N THR A 110 11.07 -18.95 3.58
CA THR A 110 11.28 -18.29 2.27
C THR A 110 10.31 -17.13 2.13
N VAL A 111 10.85 -15.93 1.93
CA VAL A 111 10.12 -14.67 1.83
C VAL A 111 10.09 -14.21 0.38
N PHE A 112 8.90 -13.96 -0.15
CA PHE A 112 8.67 -13.58 -1.55
C PHE A 112 8.29 -12.10 -1.64
N ASN A 113 8.91 -11.42 -2.61
CA ASN A 113 8.68 -10.02 -2.95
C ASN A 113 8.18 -9.91 -4.39
N THR A 114 6.93 -9.55 -4.56
CA THR A 114 6.29 -9.32 -5.86
C THR A 114 6.48 -7.90 -6.39
N PHE A 115 7.04 -7.00 -5.58
CA PHE A 115 7.35 -5.64 -5.99
C PHE A 115 8.60 -5.55 -6.88
N GLY A 116 8.70 -4.49 -7.67
CA GLY A 116 9.78 -4.28 -8.65
C GLY A 116 11.07 -3.67 -8.11
N ALA A 117 11.21 -3.53 -6.79
CA ALA A 117 12.44 -3.10 -6.13
C ALA A 117 12.81 -4.07 -5.01
N GLU A 118 14.12 -4.22 -4.73
CA GLU A 118 14.58 -4.87 -3.50
C GLU A 118 14.09 -4.09 -2.30
N ARG A 119 13.70 -4.77 -1.23
CA ARG A 119 13.23 -4.09 -0.02
C ARG A 119 13.54 -4.82 1.28
N ASP A 120 13.61 -4.00 2.31
CA ASP A 120 13.54 -4.40 3.71
C ASP A 120 12.11 -4.17 4.19
N ASP A 121 11.46 -5.16 4.80
CA ASP A 121 10.09 -4.98 5.30
C ASP A 121 9.72 -5.99 6.38
N VAL A 122 8.61 -5.74 7.05
CA VAL A 122 8.05 -6.62 8.07
C VAL A 122 7.29 -7.77 7.43
N VAL A 123 7.58 -8.97 7.91
CA VAL A 123 6.89 -10.21 7.54
C VAL A 123 6.06 -10.71 8.72
N ILE A 124 4.83 -11.12 8.44
CA ILE A 124 3.93 -11.73 9.43
C ILE A 124 3.55 -13.12 8.93
N THR A 125 3.91 -14.16 9.71
CA THR A 125 3.65 -15.56 9.34
C THR A 125 3.36 -16.40 10.58
N ASP A 126 3.11 -17.69 10.41
CA ASP A 126 2.93 -18.61 11.53
C ASP A 126 4.24 -18.82 12.29
N MET A 127 4.12 -19.07 13.60
CA MET A 127 5.28 -19.37 14.44
C MET A 127 5.91 -20.68 14.00
N PRO A 128 7.26 -20.77 13.89
CA PRO A 128 7.93 -22.04 13.71
C PRO A 128 7.73 -22.95 14.93
N ALA A 129 7.91 -24.25 14.72
CA ALA A 129 7.76 -25.25 15.80
C ALA A 129 8.85 -25.17 16.88
N ALA A 130 9.96 -24.47 16.60
CA ALA A 130 11.06 -24.30 17.54
C ALA A 130 10.68 -23.32 18.68
N GLU A 131 10.98 -23.69 19.93
CA GLU A 131 10.69 -22.83 21.09
C GLU A 131 11.69 -21.68 21.25
N HIS A 132 12.97 -21.94 20.97
CA HIS A 132 14.08 -20.96 21.03
C HIS A 132 14.83 -21.00 19.72
N PHE A 133 14.84 -19.87 19.00
CA PHE A 133 15.47 -19.79 17.69
C PHE A 133 15.93 -18.37 17.36
N SER A 134 16.84 -18.27 16.40
CA SER A 134 17.17 -17.06 15.66
C SER A 134 16.79 -17.26 14.19
N ILE A 135 16.45 -16.17 13.53
CA ILE A 135 16.24 -16.10 12.07
C ILE A 135 17.48 -15.46 11.49
N VAL A 136 18.17 -16.16 10.58
CA VAL A 136 19.42 -15.69 9.99
C VAL A 136 19.38 -15.75 8.47
N ASP A 137 20.01 -14.79 7.80
CA ASP A 137 20.23 -14.85 6.35
C ASP A 137 21.45 -15.72 5.98
N ALA A 138 21.73 -15.87 4.68
CA ALA A 138 22.84 -16.67 4.17
C ALA A 138 24.23 -16.18 4.63
N ASP A 139 24.37 -14.90 4.98
CA ASP A 139 25.59 -14.27 5.47
C ASP A 139 25.74 -14.40 7.00
N GLY A 140 24.76 -15.00 7.68
CA GLY A 140 24.73 -15.17 9.13
C GLY A 140 24.22 -13.94 9.91
N ASN A 141 23.63 -12.94 9.23
CA ASN A 141 23.04 -11.79 9.90
C ASN A 141 21.73 -12.21 10.59
N VAL A 142 21.57 -11.82 11.84
CA VAL A 142 20.36 -12.13 12.63
C VAL A 142 19.26 -11.11 12.31
N MET A 143 18.08 -11.63 11.98
CA MET A 143 16.87 -10.81 11.78
C MET A 143 16.12 -10.64 13.09
N PRO A 144 15.74 -9.41 13.48
CA PRO A 144 14.90 -9.21 14.66
C PRO A 144 13.51 -9.79 14.45
N TRP A 145 12.97 -10.41 15.50
CA TRP A 145 11.63 -10.98 15.47
C TRP A 145 10.91 -10.84 16.81
N GLN A 146 9.60 -10.92 16.78
CA GLN A 146 8.73 -10.93 17.97
C GLN A 146 7.46 -11.73 17.70
N LYS A 147 6.73 -12.05 18.78
CA LYS A 147 5.39 -12.58 18.71
C LYS A 147 4.37 -11.45 18.69
N SER A 148 3.43 -11.47 17.76
CA SER A 148 2.30 -10.54 17.69
C SER A 148 1.26 -10.83 18.76
N ALA A 149 0.33 -9.90 18.98
CA ALA A 149 -0.78 -10.05 19.93
C ALA A 149 -1.68 -11.26 19.62
N ASP A 150 -1.82 -11.64 18.36
CA ASP A 150 -2.58 -12.82 17.90
C ASP A 150 -1.75 -14.11 17.83
N GLY A 151 -0.49 -14.06 18.28
CA GLY A 151 0.37 -15.23 18.42
C GLY A 151 1.21 -15.59 17.20
N ARG A 152 1.16 -14.82 16.12
CA ARG A 152 1.99 -15.04 14.93
C ARG A 152 3.42 -14.53 15.10
N LEU A 153 4.31 -15.04 14.26
CA LEU A 153 5.67 -14.51 14.10
C LEU A 153 5.62 -13.19 13.33
N VAL A 154 6.30 -12.18 13.86
CA VAL A 154 6.60 -10.92 13.17
C VAL A 154 8.11 -10.78 13.12
N PHE A 155 8.71 -10.68 11.95
CA PHE A 155 10.15 -10.46 11.82
C PHE A 155 10.47 -9.43 10.73
N PHE A 156 11.66 -8.84 10.80
CA PHE A 156 12.11 -7.86 9.82
C PHE A 156 13.04 -8.53 8.81
N ALA A 157 12.53 -8.79 7.60
CA ALA A 157 13.30 -9.37 6.51
C ALA A 157 14.10 -8.29 5.78
N LYS A 158 15.41 -8.55 5.54
CA LYS A 158 16.32 -7.62 4.87
C LYS A 158 16.77 -8.12 3.51
N GLY A 159 16.86 -7.21 2.54
CA GLY A 159 17.41 -7.47 1.21
C GLY A 159 16.58 -8.53 0.46
N VAL A 160 15.24 -8.44 0.48
CA VAL A 160 14.40 -9.34 -0.31
C VAL A 160 14.35 -8.84 -1.74
N PRO A 161 14.90 -9.58 -2.74
CA PRO A 161 15.10 -9.10 -4.11
C PRO A 161 13.79 -8.74 -4.81
N ALA A 162 13.87 -7.82 -5.78
CA ALA A 162 12.77 -7.49 -6.68
C ALA A 162 12.25 -8.71 -7.44
N LYS A 163 10.92 -8.84 -7.60
CA LYS A 163 10.29 -9.91 -8.38
C LYS A 163 10.92 -11.28 -8.11
N GLY A 164 11.05 -11.61 -6.81
CA GLY A 164 11.81 -12.78 -6.39
C GLY A 164 11.60 -13.20 -4.94
N TYR A 165 12.60 -13.86 -4.37
CA TYR A 165 12.54 -14.34 -2.98
C TYR A 165 13.92 -14.42 -2.32
N LYS A 166 13.91 -14.45 -0.97
CA LYS A 166 15.08 -14.74 -0.12
C LYS A 166 14.71 -15.74 0.97
N THR A 167 15.61 -16.69 1.22
CA THR A 167 15.45 -17.70 2.26
C THR A 167 16.23 -17.30 3.51
N PHE A 168 15.58 -17.42 4.66
CA PHE A 168 16.14 -17.18 6.00
C PHE A 168 16.13 -18.50 6.76
N SER A 169 17.25 -18.87 7.36
CA SER A 169 17.36 -20.11 8.16
C SER A 169 16.86 -19.91 9.58
N ILE A 170 16.20 -20.93 10.13
CA ILE A 170 15.82 -21.01 11.54
C ILE A 170 16.92 -21.80 12.27
N VAL A 171 17.66 -21.12 13.13
CA VAL A 171 18.75 -21.71 13.91
C VAL A 171 18.33 -21.87 15.36
N HIS A 172 18.48 -23.06 15.93
CA HIS A 172 18.16 -23.30 17.34
C HIS A 172 19.03 -22.50 18.29
N GLY A 173 18.43 -21.94 19.32
CA GLY A 173 19.07 -21.01 20.26
C GLY A 173 19.16 -19.59 19.71
N GLY A 174 19.50 -18.64 20.56
CA GLY A 174 19.65 -17.24 20.22
C GLY A 174 18.52 -16.35 20.68
N GLU A 175 18.62 -15.07 20.37
CA GLU A 175 17.74 -14.01 20.85
C GLU A 175 16.91 -13.41 19.72
N SER A 176 15.76 -12.84 20.09
CA SER A 176 14.83 -12.19 19.15
C SER A 176 15.25 -10.78 18.73
N GLY A 177 16.32 -10.24 19.30
CA GLY A 177 16.78 -8.87 19.12
C GLY A 177 16.38 -7.93 20.27
N GLU A 178 16.94 -6.73 20.28
CA GLU A 178 16.68 -5.71 21.30
C GLU A 178 15.52 -4.78 20.86
N ASN A 179 14.61 -4.46 21.78
CA ASN A 179 13.57 -3.47 21.52
C ASN A 179 14.14 -2.06 21.56
N THR A 180 14.20 -1.41 20.42
CA THR A 180 14.69 -0.03 20.25
C THR A 180 13.58 1.01 20.21
N VAL A 181 12.31 0.60 20.20
CA VAL A 181 11.15 1.51 20.25
C VAL A 181 10.80 1.80 21.71
N LYS A 182 11.09 3.02 22.17
CA LYS A 182 10.82 3.45 23.53
C LYS A 182 9.43 4.05 23.65
N VAL A 183 8.71 3.73 24.73
CA VAL A 183 7.39 4.29 25.05
C VAL A 183 7.41 4.81 26.48
N GLU A 184 7.29 6.13 26.65
CA GLU A 184 7.26 6.80 27.95
C GLU A 184 6.24 7.95 27.96
N ASN A 185 5.29 7.97 28.88
CA ASN A 185 4.38 9.09 29.11
C ASN A 185 3.73 9.65 27.82
N LYS A 186 3.14 8.80 27.00
CA LYS A 186 2.57 9.15 25.68
C LYS A 186 3.60 9.68 24.66
N THR A 187 4.89 9.48 24.91
CA THR A 187 5.96 9.75 23.97
C THR A 187 6.50 8.43 23.44
N ILE A 188 6.62 8.33 22.14
CA ILE A 188 7.20 7.20 21.43
C ILE A 188 8.43 7.67 20.69
N GLU A 189 9.52 6.94 20.84
CA GLU A 189 10.78 7.25 20.20
C GLU A 189 11.36 6.01 19.53
N ASN A 190 11.71 6.13 18.27
CA ASN A 190 12.48 5.15 17.51
C ASN A 190 13.66 5.86 16.79
N LYS A 191 14.37 5.16 15.91
CA LYS A 191 15.51 5.78 15.20
C LYS A 191 15.09 6.89 14.22
N PHE A 192 13.82 6.93 13.77
CA PHE A 192 13.32 7.87 12.77
C PHE A 192 12.58 9.05 13.35
N PHE A 193 11.82 8.82 14.44
CA PHE A 193 10.84 9.76 14.96
C PHE A 193 10.89 9.92 16.46
N THR A 194 10.48 11.10 16.91
CA THR A 194 9.97 11.35 18.26
C THR A 194 8.52 11.81 18.13
N VAL A 195 7.59 11.04 18.69
CA VAL A 195 6.13 11.28 18.62
C VAL A 195 5.59 11.53 20.00
N LYS A 196 4.77 12.59 20.16
CA LYS A 196 4.03 12.86 21.41
C LYS A 196 2.55 12.88 21.14
N PHE A 197 1.78 12.15 21.91
CA PHE A 197 0.32 12.21 21.88
C PHE A 197 -0.22 13.23 22.88
N ASP A 198 -1.33 13.88 22.53
CA ASP A 198 -2.12 14.72 23.43
C ASP A 198 -3.00 13.89 24.39
N LYS A 199 -3.89 14.58 25.12
CA LYS A 199 -4.83 13.93 26.05
C LYS A 199 -5.84 13.03 25.31
N ASP A 200 -6.19 13.38 24.09
CA ASP A 200 -7.18 12.73 23.23
C ASP A 200 -6.54 11.74 22.24
N MET A 201 -5.25 11.39 22.46
CA MET A 201 -4.49 10.46 21.62
C MET A 201 -4.42 10.88 20.14
N ASN A 202 -4.40 12.18 19.85
CA ASN A 202 -3.96 12.72 18.57
C ASN A 202 -2.46 13.02 18.66
N ILE A 203 -1.78 13.13 17.53
CA ILE A 203 -0.34 13.36 17.49
C ILE A 203 -0.06 14.87 17.65
N ALA A 204 0.26 15.28 18.90
CA ALA A 204 0.57 16.67 19.23
C ALA A 204 1.94 17.13 18.73
N SER A 205 2.86 16.21 18.51
CA SER A 205 4.19 16.50 17.95
C SER A 205 4.74 15.27 17.25
N LEU A 206 5.28 15.46 16.07
CA LEU A 206 6.00 14.46 15.30
C LEU A 206 7.28 15.10 14.76
N ILE A 207 8.43 14.71 15.30
CA ILE A 207 9.74 15.19 14.86
C ILE A 207 10.40 14.13 13.99
N HIS A 208 10.76 14.48 12.77
CA HIS A 208 11.56 13.65 11.88
C HIS A 208 13.04 13.84 12.20
N LYS A 209 13.67 12.83 12.80
CA LYS A 209 15.01 12.94 13.40
C LYS A 209 16.11 13.26 12.37
N ALA A 210 16.01 12.70 11.15
CA ALA A 210 17.02 12.90 10.13
C ALA A 210 17.14 14.39 9.68
N THR A 211 16.02 15.14 9.67
CA THR A 211 15.99 16.56 9.33
C THR A 211 15.90 17.49 10.53
N GLY A 212 15.56 16.95 11.71
CA GLY A 212 15.27 17.73 12.93
C GLY A 212 13.97 18.53 12.87
N ARG A 213 13.16 18.37 11.79
CA ARG A 213 11.94 19.18 11.58
C ARG A 213 10.72 18.61 12.26
N SER A 214 9.85 19.49 12.75
CA SER A 214 8.47 19.16 13.08
C SER A 214 7.68 18.93 11.80
N VAL A 215 6.80 17.93 11.81
CA VAL A 215 5.88 17.69 10.69
C VAL A 215 4.77 18.72 10.66
N ALA A 216 4.14 18.99 11.82
CA ALA A 216 3.09 19.99 11.94
C ALA A 216 3.63 21.37 12.32
N PRO A 217 2.95 22.46 11.90
CA PRO A 217 3.18 23.80 12.43
C PRO A 217 2.98 23.84 13.96
N GLU A 218 3.58 24.85 14.60
CA GLU A 218 3.45 25.05 16.05
C GLU A 218 1.98 25.24 16.45
N GLY A 219 1.54 24.44 17.42
CA GLY A 219 0.16 24.47 17.93
C GLY A 219 -0.84 23.61 17.15
N GLU A 220 -0.46 23.09 15.98
CA GLU A 220 -1.30 22.18 15.20
C GLU A 220 -1.08 20.70 15.61
N VAL A 221 -2.11 19.89 15.39
CA VAL A 221 -2.16 18.50 15.83
C VAL A 221 -2.51 17.60 14.64
N LEU A 222 -1.68 16.56 14.40
CA LEU A 222 -1.88 15.60 13.31
C LEU A 222 -2.83 14.47 13.74
N ASN A 223 -3.41 13.85 12.72
CA ASN A 223 -4.26 12.65 12.87
C ASN A 223 -5.56 12.91 13.64
N LYS A 224 -6.08 14.13 13.57
CA LYS A 224 -7.43 14.41 14.04
C LYS A 224 -8.47 13.77 13.14
N ILE A 225 -9.52 13.23 13.75
CA ILE A 225 -10.64 12.64 13.02
C ILE A 225 -11.83 13.59 13.10
N TYR A 226 -12.33 13.99 11.94
CA TYR A 226 -13.51 14.86 11.81
C TYR A 226 -14.67 14.11 11.20
N ALA A 227 -15.83 14.23 11.83
CA ALA A 227 -17.14 13.79 11.33
C ALA A 227 -17.90 15.01 10.78
N TYR A 228 -17.93 15.15 9.47
CA TYR A 228 -18.65 16.23 8.77
C TYR A 228 -20.10 15.85 8.51
N ASP A 229 -21.04 16.77 8.69
CA ASP A 229 -22.46 16.59 8.36
C ASP A 229 -22.64 16.65 6.83
N ASP A 230 -22.70 15.49 6.19
CA ASP A 230 -22.76 15.35 4.73
C ASP A 230 -24.20 15.25 4.23
N ARG A 231 -24.77 16.38 3.83
CA ARG A 231 -26.17 16.51 3.39
C ARG A 231 -26.27 17.18 2.02
N PRO A 232 -25.82 16.52 0.96
CA PRO A 232 -26.07 17.05 -0.38
C PRO A 232 -27.56 17.09 -0.66
N PHE A 233 -28.02 18.12 -1.37
CA PHE A 233 -29.45 18.29 -1.69
C PHE A 233 -29.93 17.34 -2.80
N ASN A 234 -28.99 16.72 -3.55
CA ASN A 234 -29.25 15.70 -4.58
C ASN A 234 -28.02 14.83 -4.79
N HIS A 235 -28.18 13.68 -5.48
CA HIS A 235 -27.09 12.77 -5.87
C HIS A 235 -26.19 12.35 -4.69
N GLU A 236 -26.80 11.86 -3.61
CA GLU A 236 -26.11 11.61 -2.34
C GLU A 236 -24.90 10.69 -2.48
N ALA A 237 -24.97 9.59 -3.26
CA ALA A 237 -23.83 8.70 -3.44
C ALA A 237 -22.74 9.30 -4.32
N TRP A 238 -23.10 10.18 -5.28
CA TRP A 238 -22.18 10.71 -6.29
C TRP A 238 -21.37 11.91 -5.79
N ASP A 239 -21.99 12.85 -5.07
CA ASP A 239 -21.38 14.17 -4.87
C ASP A 239 -21.29 14.58 -3.40
N ILE A 240 -20.21 15.31 -3.08
CA ILE A 240 -20.02 16.08 -1.86
C ILE A 240 -20.21 17.55 -2.24
N LYS A 241 -21.00 18.29 -1.47
CA LYS A 241 -21.24 19.71 -1.73
C LYS A 241 -20.22 20.58 -1.00
N VAL A 242 -19.88 21.72 -1.60
CA VAL A 242 -18.83 22.62 -1.12
C VAL A 242 -19.00 23.11 0.33
N TYR A 243 -20.22 23.08 0.85
CA TYR A 243 -20.54 23.47 2.22
C TYR A 243 -20.40 22.35 3.26
N PHE A 244 -19.87 21.16 2.87
CA PHE A 244 -19.74 20.01 3.79
C PHE A 244 -18.91 20.35 5.03
N ASP A 245 -17.92 21.22 4.91
CA ASP A 245 -16.98 21.61 5.97
C ASP A 245 -17.51 22.66 6.94
N GLN A 246 -18.73 23.20 6.71
CA GLN A 246 -19.33 24.21 7.58
C GLN A 246 -19.84 23.65 8.92
N LYS A 247 -20.06 22.34 9.01
CA LYS A 247 -20.50 21.68 10.22
C LYS A 247 -19.83 20.33 10.41
N TYR A 248 -19.09 20.23 11.50
CA TYR A 248 -18.35 19.03 11.85
C TYR A 248 -18.28 18.82 13.37
N THR A 249 -17.89 17.61 13.77
CA THR A 249 -17.56 17.24 15.14
C THR A 249 -16.19 16.57 15.14
N GLU A 250 -15.29 17.01 15.99
CA GLU A 250 -14.02 16.34 16.25
C GLU A 250 -14.25 15.10 17.13
N ILE A 251 -13.69 13.94 16.75
CA ILE A 251 -13.88 12.67 17.48
C ILE A 251 -12.79 12.51 18.52
N ASN A 252 -13.02 12.99 19.74
CA ASN A 252 -12.07 13.01 20.85
C ASN A 252 -12.45 12.07 22.02
N ASP A 253 -13.60 11.37 21.97
CA ASP A 253 -14.04 10.47 23.05
C ASP A 253 -13.22 9.16 23.03
N VAL A 254 -12.09 9.17 23.73
CA VAL A 254 -11.19 8.02 23.90
C VAL A 254 -11.67 7.17 25.07
N SER A 255 -12.12 5.94 24.80
CA SER A 255 -12.62 4.99 25.80
C SER A 255 -11.58 4.00 26.31
N ALA A 256 -10.53 3.70 25.53
CA ALA A 256 -9.42 2.83 25.93
C ALA A 256 -8.13 3.17 25.17
N VAL A 257 -6.98 2.90 25.83
CA VAL A 257 -5.63 2.99 25.25
C VAL A 257 -4.81 1.84 25.82
N ASP A 258 -4.30 0.96 24.94
CA ASP A 258 -3.55 -0.22 25.31
C ASP A 258 -2.27 -0.36 24.46
N VAL A 259 -1.15 -0.72 25.07
CA VAL A 259 0.03 -1.20 24.35
C VAL A 259 -0.16 -2.70 24.12
N THR A 260 -0.53 -3.09 22.91
CA THR A 260 -0.87 -4.48 22.57
C THR A 260 0.33 -5.31 22.12
N GLU A 261 1.36 -4.64 21.59
CA GLU A 261 2.64 -5.28 21.22
C GLU A 261 3.80 -4.36 21.59
N SER A 262 4.90 -4.95 22.06
CA SER A 262 6.17 -4.25 22.32
C SER A 262 7.31 -5.24 22.13
N GLY A 263 8.16 -5.01 21.13
CA GLY A 263 9.25 -5.91 20.80
C GLY A 263 10.26 -5.32 19.81
N PRO A 264 11.26 -6.11 19.39
CA PRO A 264 12.37 -5.61 18.59
C PRO A 264 12.01 -5.22 17.15
N VAL A 265 10.84 -5.61 16.65
CA VAL A 265 10.38 -5.27 15.30
C VAL A 265 9.44 -4.07 15.31
N ARG A 266 8.46 -4.10 16.22
CA ARG A 266 7.45 -3.05 16.30
C ARG A 266 6.83 -2.92 17.71
N THR A 267 6.27 -1.76 17.97
CA THR A 267 5.39 -1.48 19.11
C THR A 267 4.02 -1.05 18.56
N VAL A 268 2.94 -1.57 19.13
CA VAL A 268 1.56 -1.27 18.71
C VAL A 268 0.79 -0.66 19.89
N ILE A 269 0.22 0.53 19.65
CA ILE A 269 -0.65 1.21 20.60
C ILE A 269 -2.05 1.25 20.02
N LYS A 270 -2.98 0.56 20.67
CA LYS A 270 -4.39 0.54 20.28
C LYS A 270 -5.14 1.63 21.04
N VAL A 271 -5.90 2.44 20.30
CA VAL A 271 -6.78 3.50 20.81
C VAL A 271 -8.21 3.20 20.36
N THR A 272 -9.13 3.09 21.29
CA THR A 272 -10.55 2.91 21.00
C THR A 272 -11.29 4.23 21.24
N ARG A 273 -11.99 4.72 20.22
CA ARG A 273 -12.84 5.93 20.29
C ARG A 273 -14.31 5.59 20.13
N LYS A 274 -15.15 6.40 20.74
CA LYS A 274 -16.60 6.36 20.58
C LYS A 274 -17.09 7.58 19.81
N PHE A 275 -18.06 7.37 18.95
CA PHE A 275 -18.77 8.44 18.25
C PHE A 275 -20.22 8.02 18.05
N LEU A 276 -21.13 8.65 18.77
CA LEU A 276 -22.57 8.29 18.79
C LEU A 276 -22.75 6.79 19.07
N SER A 277 -23.26 6.02 18.10
CA SER A 277 -23.45 4.57 18.20
C SER A 277 -22.29 3.75 17.63
N SER A 278 -21.27 4.41 17.10
CA SER A 278 -20.14 3.83 16.39
C SER A 278 -18.92 3.66 17.29
N THR A 279 -18.05 2.70 16.93
CA THR A 279 -16.75 2.48 17.58
C THR A 279 -15.65 2.52 16.53
N ILE A 280 -14.55 3.20 16.86
CA ILE A 280 -13.37 3.34 16.01
C ILE A 280 -12.16 2.82 16.80
N ASP A 281 -11.60 1.70 16.38
CA ASP A 281 -10.33 1.20 16.85
C ASP A 281 -9.23 1.66 15.90
N GLN A 282 -8.17 2.30 16.45
CA GLN A 282 -6.96 2.70 15.75
C GLN A 282 -5.78 1.97 16.38
N SER A 283 -4.99 1.25 15.59
CA SER A 283 -3.74 0.65 16.05
C SER A 283 -2.58 1.40 15.41
N PHE A 284 -1.89 2.23 16.20
CA PHE A 284 -0.67 2.92 15.79
C PHE A 284 0.50 1.95 15.88
N ILE A 285 1.16 1.69 14.75
CA ILE A 285 2.27 0.74 14.63
C ILE A 285 3.56 1.53 14.40
N PHE A 286 4.45 1.46 15.38
CA PHE A 286 5.77 2.07 15.35
C PHE A 286 6.82 1.00 15.11
N TYR A 287 7.52 1.08 14.00
CA TYR A 287 8.55 0.11 13.63
C TYR A 287 9.93 0.52 14.13
N ALA A 288 10.75 -0.47 14.46
CA ALA A 288 12.16 -0.24 14.77
C ALA A 288 12.96 0.20 13.53
N ASP A 289 12.66 -0.41 12.36
CA ASP A 289 13.47 -0.30 11.15
C ASP A 289 12.73 0.20 9.89
N LEU A 290 11.43 0.55 9.98
CA LEU A 290 10.72 1.21 8.87
C LEU A 290 10.46 2.70 9.17
N PRO A 291 10.68 3.60 8.19
CA PRO A 291 10.57 5.04 8.38
C PRO A 291 9.12 5.57 8.24
N ARG A 292 8.11 4.79 8.66
CA ARG A 292 6.69 5.18 8.61
C ARG A 292 5.96 4.75 9.87
N ILE A 293 4.81 5.34 10.10
CA ILE A 293 3.89 4.99 11.18
C ILE A 293 2.61 4.51 10.52
N ASP A 294 2.31 3.22 10.62
CA ASP A 294 1.06 2.68 10.10
C ASP A 294 -0.05 2.85 11.14
N VAL A 295 -1.24 3.14 10.68
CA VAL A 295 -2.43 3.26 11.53
C VAL A 295 -3.52 2.36 10.96
N ASP A 296 -3.70 1.19 11.59
CA ASP A 296 -4.73 0.24 11.23
C ASP A 296 -6.05 0.61 11.88
N TYR A 297 -7.11 0.61 11.09
CA TYR A 297 -8.47 0.89 11.53
C TYR A 297 -9.35 -0.34 11.49
N THR A 298 -10.12 -0.52 12.56
CA THR A 298 -11.36 -1.29 12.56
C THR A 298 -12.47 -0.37 13.04
N VAL A 299 -13.44 -0.08 12.15
CA VAL A 299 -14.52 0.87 12.42
C VAL A 299 -15.86 0.15 12.33
N ASP A 300 -16.56 -0.02 13.46
CA ASP A 300 -17.96 -0.47 13.47
C ASP A 300 -18.86 0.76 13.35
N TRP A 301 -19.23 1.08 12.10
CA TRP A 301 -19.91 2.33 11.76
C TRP A 301 -21.43 2.16 11.67
N LYS A 302 -22.18 3.04 12.34
CA LYS A 302 -23.66 2.99 12.41
C LYS A 302 -24.34 4.27 11.90
N GLU A 303 -23.55 5.33 11.69
CA GLU A 303 -24.10 6.65 11.42
C GLU A 303 -24.47 6.83 9.94
N LYS A 304 -25.39 7.77 9.67
CA LYS A 304 -25.85 8.15 8.33
C LYS A 304 -25.50 9.61 8.05
N LYS A 305 -25.25 9.92 6.77
CA LYS A 305 -25.01 11.30 6.30
C LYS A 305 -23.81 11.96 7.01
N ILE A 306 -22.79 11.18 7.25
CA ILE A 306 -21.51 11.64 7.80
C ILE A 306 -20.40 11.31 6.81
N LEU A 307 -19.53 12.30 6.56
CA LEU A 307 -18.24 12.12 5.91
C LEU A 307 -17.16 12.14 6.99
N LEU A 308 -16.43 11.04 7.13
CA LEU A 308 -15.34 10.89 8.09
C LEU A 308 -14.01 11.17 7.41
N LYS A 309 -13.22 12.12 7.95
CA LYS A 309 -11.89 12.44 7.43
C LYS A 309 -10.83 12.43 8.54
N ALA A 310 -9.61 12.03 8.19
CA ALA A 310 -8.41 12.27 8.99
C ALA A 310 -7.66 13.48 8.45
N ASP A 311 -7.14 14.32 9.34
CA ASP A 311 -6.48 15.60 9.02
C ASP A 311 -5.03 15.62 9.49
N PHE A 312 -4.16 16.11 8.62
CA PHE A 312 -2.71 16.19 8.83
C PHE A 312 -2.19 17.57 8.39
N PRO A 313 -2.05 18.53 9.31
CA PRO A 313 -1.36 19.79 9.03
C PRO A 313 0.13 19.54 8.80
N VAL A 314 0.70 20.21 7.80
CA VAL A 314 2.11 20.02 7.39
C VAL A 314 2.83 21.38 7.35
N ASP A 315 3.95 21.47 8.05
CA ASP A 315 4.79 22.68 8.12
C ASP A 315 5.72 22.80 6.91
N VAL A 316 5.12 23.02 5.74
CA VAL A 316 5.83 23.25 4.47
C VAL A 316 5.17 24.39 3.68
N ASN A 317 5.94 25.04 2.83
CA ASN A 317 5.43 26.06 1.93
C ASN A 317 5.40 25.52 0.50
N ALA A 318 4.25 24.95 0.12
CA ALA A 318 4.05 24.36 -1.19
C ALA A 318 2.76 24.86 -1.86
N THR A 319 2.88 25.28 -3.11
CA THR A 319 1.74 25.73 -3.93
C THR A 319 1.05 24.59 -4.69
N GLN A 320 1.64 23.42 -4.67
CA GLN A 320 1.12 22.20 -5.28
C GLN A 320 1.33 21.02 -4.34
N ALA A 321 0.39 20.08 -4.35
CA ALA A 321 0.50 18.76 -3.73
C ALA A 321 0.56 17.69 -4.82
N THR A 322 1.21 16.56 -4.52
CA THR A 322 1.37 15.44 -5.45
C THR A 322 0.46 14.29 -5.07
N TYR A 323 -0.17 13.67 -6.04
CA TYR A 323 -1.12 12.57 -5.87
C TYR A 323 -0.71 11.39 -6.73
N ASP A 324 -0.61 10.22 -6.15
CA ASP A 324 -0.41 8.98 -6.89
C ASP A 324 -1.59 8.69 -7.83
N ILE A 325 -1.27 8.33 -9.04
CA ILE A 325 -2.20 7.80 -10.04
C ILE A 325 -1.62 6.54 -10.68
N GLN A 326 -2.36 5.89 -11.56
CA GLN A 326 -1.83 4.74 -12.30
C GLN A 326 -0.61 5.15 -13.12
N PHE A 327 0.49 4.40 -12.96
CA PHE A 327 1.75 4.59 -13.69
C PHE A 327 2.35 6.00 -13.61
N GLY A 328 2.22 6.67 -12.46
CA GLY A 328 2.78 7.99 -12.26
C GLY A 328 2.15 8.77 -11.13
N ASN A 329 2.25 10.09 -11.21
CA ASN A 329 1.65 11.01 -10.26
C ASN A 329 1.13 12.27 -10.96
N TYR A 330 0.30 13.03 -10.25
CA TYR A 330 -0.28 14.27 -10.76
C TYR A 330 -0.25 15.35 -9.69
N LYS A 331 0.15 16.59 -10.07
CA LYS A 331 0.21 17.74 -9.16
C LYS A 331 -1.03 18.60 -9.27
N ARG A 332 -1.59 19.01 -8.11
CA ARG A 332 -2.74 19.92 -8.00
C ARG A 332 -2.45 21.08 -7.07
N PRO A 333 -3.04 22.28 -7.31
CA PRO A 333 -2.83 23.44 -6.46
C PRO A 333 -3.35 23.25 -5.03
N THR A 334 -2.62 23.75 -4.05
CA THR A 334 -2.99 23.77 -2.62
C THR A 334 -3.81 24.98 -2.22
N HIS A 335 -4.01 25.94 -3.11
CA HIS A 335 -4.77 27.17 -2.92
C HIS A 335 -6.16 27.13 -3.59
N ARG A 336 -6.97 28.15 -3.35
CA ARG A 336 -8.33 28.32 -3.92
C ARG A 336 -8.47 29.62 -4.71
N ASN A 337 -7.43 30.01 -5.47
CA ASN A 337 -7.34 31.32 -6.12
C ASN A 337 -8.30 31.49 -7.31
N THR A 338 -8.67 30.40 -7.97
CA THR A 338 -9.62 30.41 -9.08
C THR A 338 -10.85 29.55 -8.75
N LEU A 339 -11.93 29.70 -9.50
CA LEU A 339 -13.10 28.83 -9.37
C LEU A 339 -12.77 27.36 -9.67
N TRP A 340 -11.79 27.10 -10.55
CA TRP A 340 -11.28 25.76 -10.85
C TRP A 340 -10.57 25.16 -9.63
N ASP A 341 -9.70 25.94 -8.97
CA ASP A 341 -8.99 25.48 -7.78
C ASP A 341 -9.96 25.25 -6.61
N PHE A 342 -10.94 26.18 -6.46
CA PHE A 342 -11.98 26.07 -5.44
C PHE A 342 -12.85 24.82 -5.63
N ALA A 343 -13.19 24.46 -6.86
CA ALA A 343 -14.03 23.30 -7.17
C ALA A 343 -13.33 21.96 -6.84
N GLN A 344 -11.99 21.93 -6.77
CA GLN A 344 -11.20 20.74 -6.46
C GLN A 344 -10.99 20.54 -4.95
N PHE A 345 -12.08 20.50 -4.18
CA PHE A 345 -12.05 20.30 -2.73
C PHE A 345 -12.18 18.85 -2.28
N GLU A 346 -12.37 17.92 -3.22
CA GLU A 346 -12.27 16.49 -3.03
C GLU A 346 -11.79 15.90 -4.35
N VAL A 347 -10.61 15.27 -4.34
CA VAL A 347 -9.93 14.79 -5.54
C VAL A 347 -9.34 13.40 -5.32
N VAL A 348 -9.06 12.68 -6.42
CA VAL A 348 -8.53 11.33 -6.37
C VAL A 348 -7.03 11.32 -6.06
N GLY A 349 -6.62 10.40 -5.20
CA GLY A 349 -5.27 9.89 -5.02
C GLY A 349 -5.35 8.38 -4.79
N HIS A 350 -4.35 7.61 -5.23
CA HIS A 350 -4.39 6.14 -5.11
C HIS A 350 -3.62 5.66 -3.87
N LYS A 351 -2.39 5.17 -4.03
CA LYS A 351 -1.62 4.57 -2.93
C LYS A 351 -1.08 5.62 -1.95
N TRP A 352 -0.86 6.85 -2.41
CA TRP A 352 -0.34 7.93 -1.59
C TRP A 352 -0.74 9.32 -2.10
N VAL A 353 -0.67 10.29 -1.20
CA VAL A 353 -0.71 11.72 -1.49
C VAL A 353 0.40 12.40 -0.69
N ASP A 354 0.92 13.51 -1.20
CA ASP A 354 2.09 14.18 -0.64
C ASP A 354 1.96 15.70 -0.64
N LEU A 355 2.43 16.30 0.44
CA LEU A 355 2.63 17.75 0.55
C LEU A 355 4.05 18.01 1.02
N SER A 356 4.88 18.51 0.12
CA SER A 356 6.30 18.75 0.37
C SER A 356 6.82 20.02 -0.30
N ASP A 357 7.86 20.60 0.31
CA ASP A 357 8.77 21.54 -0.34
C ASP A 357 10.03 20.80 -0.84
N ASN A 358 11.05 21.52 -1.29
CA ASN A 358 12.28 20.90 -1.80
C ASN A 358 13.16 20.27 -0.71
N SER A 359 12.84 20.46 0.58
CA SER A 359 13.67 20.03 1.71
C SER A 359 13.01 19.00 2.60
N PHE A 360 11.68 19.02 2.67
CA PHE A 360 10.91 18.20 3.61
C PHE A 360 9.45 18.04 3.16
N GLY A 361 8.83 16.94 3.55
CA GLY A 361 7.42 16.70 3.29
C GLY A 361 6.79 15.63 4.19
N LEU A 362 5.48 15.54 4.02
CA LEU A 362 4.66 14.47 4.56
C LEU A 362 3.89 13.80 3.44
N SER A 363 4.04 12.49 3.33
CA SER A 363 3.13 11.68 2.53
C SER A 363 2.16 10.93 3.45
N VAL A 364 0.91 10.84 3.02
CA VAL A 364 -0.11 9.94 3.61
C VAL A 364 -0.34 8.81 2.62
N LEU A 365 0.11 7.61 3.01
CA LEU A 365 -0.08 6.39 2.23
C LEU A 365 -1.39 5.72 2.64
N ASN A 366 -1.99 4.90 1.77
CA ASN A 366 -3.19 4.14 2.14
C ASN A 366 -3.34 2.84 1.35
N ASP A 367 -4.18 1.94 1.84
CA ASP A 367 -4.41 0.63 1.25
C ASP A 367 -5.75 0.49 0.50
N CYS A 368 -6.63 1.51 0.53
CA CYS A 368 -7.93 1.47 -0.16
C CYS A 368 -8.73 2.79 -0.14
N LYS A 369 -8.11 3.93 0.17
CA LYS A 369 -8.77 5.23 0.20
C LYS A 369 -8.40 6.06 -1.03
N TYR A 370 -9.34 6.83 -1.57
CA TYR A 370 -9.17 7.54 -2.83
C TYR A 370 -9.54 9.01 -2.77
N GLY A 371 -10.39 9.42 -1.81
CA GLY A 371 -10.82 10.80 -1.65
C GLY A 371 -9.84 11.59 -0.78
N HIS A 372 -9.33 12.69 -1.32
CA HIS A 372 -8.39 13.56 -0.63
C HIS A 372 -8.70 15.03 -0.87
N ASP A 373 -8.37 15.86 0.11
CA ASP A 373 -8.38 17.31 0.03
C ASP A 373 -7.05 17.82 0.59
N ILE A 374 -6.24 18.49 -0.24
CA ILE A 374 -4.97 19.10 0.20
C ILE A 374 -5.01 20.57 -0.09
N LYS A 375 -5.34 21.35 0.92
CA LYS A 375 -5.49 22.82 0.86
C LYS A 375 -4.96 23.47 2.13
N ASP A 376 -4.41 24.66 1.97
CA ASP A 376 -4.01 25.54 3.07
C ASP A 376 -3.04 24.87 4.07
N GLY A 377 -2.12 24.00 3.58
CA GLY A 377 -1.15 23.29 4.41
C GLY A 377 -1.66 22.01 5.07
N HIS A 378 -2.92 21.59 4.82
CA HIS A 378 -3.50 20.38 5.39
C HIS A 378 -3.68 19.28 4.36
N ILE A 379 -3.29 18.06 4.69
CA ILE A 379 -3.69 16.84 3.98
C ILE A 379 -4.90 16.27 4.71
N ARG A 380 -6.04 16.13 4.02
CA ARG A 380 -7.23 15.48 4.56
C ARG A 380 -7.60 14.27 3.71
N THR A 381 -7.67 13.11 4.34
CA THR A 381 -8.03 11.84 3.68
C THR A 381 -9.44 11.43 4.10
N SER A 382 -10.31 11.18 3.13
CA SER A 382 -11.67 10.68 3.35
C SER A 382 -11.65 9.20 3.71
N LEU A 383 -12.15 8.86 4.90
CA LEU A 383 -12.11 7.51 5.44
C LEU A 383 -13.38 6.73 5.13
N LEU A 384 -14.55 7.33 5.40
CA LEU A 384 -15.88 6.74 5.18
C LEU A 384 -16.88 7.82 4.80
N ARG A 385 -17.91 7.42 4.06
CA ARG A 385 -19.01 8.29 3.69
C ARG A 385 -20.32 7.50 3.56
N CYS A 386 -21.31 7.84 4.37
CA CYS A 386 -22.55 7.07 4.49
C CYS A 386 -23.74 7.82 3.90
N ALA A 387 -23.81 7.89 2.58
CA ALA A 387 -25.00 8.32 1.86
C ALA A 387 -26.18 7.38 2.13
N VAL A 388 -27.42 7.82 1.84
CA VAL A 388 -28.62 6.99 2.03
C VAL A 388 -29.41 6.76 0.75
N ASN A 389 -28.93 7.26 -0.37
CA ASN A 389 -29.54 7.09 -1.69
C ASN A 389 -28.44 6.87 -2.75
N PRO A 390 -28.56 5.84 -3.61
CA PRO A 390 -29.68 4.90 -3.77
C PRO A 390 -29.71 3.77 -2.72
N ASN A 391 -28.61 3.45 -2.04
CA ASN A 391 -28.57 2.43 -1.00
C ASN A 391 -28.72 3.06 0.39
N SER A 392 -29.83 2.80 1.07
CA SER A 392 -30.13 3.40 2.39
C SER A 392 -29.28 2.84 3.54
N GLU A 393 -28.59 1.72 3.32
CA GLU A 393 -27.74 1.05 4.31
C GLU A 393 -26.25 1.18 3.97
N GLN A 394 -25.91 2.01 2.99
CA GLN A 394 -24.55 2.20 2.50
C GLN A 394 -23.56 2.46 3.63
N ASP A 395 -22.42 1.73 3.62
CA ASP A 395 -21.26 1.88 4.52
C ASP A 395 -21.59 1.77 6.03
N ARG A 396 -22.79 1.26 6.43
CA ARG A 396 -23.16 1.02 7.82
C ARG A 396 -22.80 -0.41 8.25
N GLU A 397 -21.53 -0.67 8.34
CA GLU A 397 -20.95 -1.98 8.62
C GLU A 397 -19.57 -1.86 9.27
N VAL A 398 -18.89 -2.98 9.46
CA VAL A 398 -17.51 -2.99 9.94
C VAL A 398 -16.55 -2.74 8.77
N HIS A 399 -15.80 -1.65 8.85
CA HIS A 399 -14.74 -1.30 7.90
C HIS A 399 -13.36 -1.61 8.46
N ARG A 400 -12.43 -2.03 7.59
CA ARG A 400 -11.01 -2.20 7.89
C ARG A 400 -10.18 -1.54 6.80
N PHE A 401 -9.22 -0.75 7.20
CA PHE A 401 -8.28 -0.09 6.30
C PHE A 401 -7.05 0.40 7.07
N THR A 402 -5.96 0.61 6.35
CA THR A 402 -4.72 1.18 6.86
C THR A 402 -4.38 2.44 6.10
N TYR A 403 -3.90 3.45 6.81
CA TYR A 403 -3.07 4.49 6.21
C TYR A 403 -1.74 4.60 6.97
N SER A 404 -0.73 5.21 6.32
CA SER A 404 0.57 5.44 6.91
C SER A 404 0.92 6.90 6.89
N ILE A 405 1.57 7.36 7.95
CA ILE A 405 2.17 8.68 8.10
C ILE A 405 3.65 8.54 7.75
N TYR A 406 4.08 9.14 6.63
CA TYR A 406 5.44 9.01 6.12
C TYR A 406 6.10 10.39 5.93
N PRO A 407 6.71 10.96 6.99
CA PRO A 407 7.57 12.14 6.87
C PRO A 407 8.88 11.80 6.15
N HIS A 408 9.34 12.66 5.27
CA HIS A 408 10.55 12.42 4.48
C HIS A 408 11.35 13.70 4.21
N ALA A 409 12.64 13.55 3.93
CA ALA A 409 13.49 14.61 3.40
C ALA A 409 13.23 14.79 1.90
N GLY A 410 13.39 16.00 1.39
CA GLY A 410 13.17 16.33 -0.02
C GLY A 410 11.71 16.35 -0.44
N SER A 411 11.46 16.49 -1.73
CA SER A 411 10.12 16.42 -2.35
C SER A 411 9.70 14.99 -2.67
N ALA A 412 8.41 14.79 -2.99
CA ALA A 412 7.90 13.50 -3.45
C ALA A 412 8.73 12.90 -4.60
N ASP A 413 9.17 13.73 -5.55
CA ASP A 413 9.94 13.29 -6.73
C ASP A 413 11.37 12.80 -6.40
N THR A 414 11.86 12.98 -5.17
CA THR A 414 13.20 12.59 -4.71
C THR A 414 13.19 11.71 -3.47
N SER A 415 12.01 11.45 -2.93
CA SER A 415 11.81 10.59 -1.76
C SER A 415 11.50 9.15 -2.16
N ASP A 416 11.45 8.26 -1.16
CA ASP A 416 11.10 6.85 -1.34
C ASP A 416 9.57 6.60 -1.30
N VAL A 417 8.74 7.65 -1.46
CA VAL A 417 7.28 7.56 -1.26
C VAL A 417 6.61 6.50 -2.14
N VAL A 418 7.07 6.33 -3.39
CA VAL A 418 6.51 5.35 -4.32
C VAL A 418 6.72 3.93 -3.78
N ASN A 419 7.95 3.61 -3.36
CA ASN A 419 8.29 2.30 -2.79
C ASN A 419 7.53 2.05 -1.47
N GLN A 420 7.42 3.06 -0.60
CA GLN A 420 6.65 2.96 0.65
C GLN A 420 5.15 2.74 0.38
N GLY A 421 4.59 3.41 -0.63
CA GLY A 421 3.22 3.21 -1.08
C GLY A 421 2.96 1.80 -1.60
N TYR A 422 3.88 1.25 -2.39
CA TYR A 422 3.82 -0.16 -2.83
C TYR A 422 4.02 -1.13 -1.66
N SER A 423 4.98 -0.90 -0.78
CA SER A 423 5.26 -1.78 0.38
C SER A 423 4.04 -1.92 1.29
N LEU A 424 3.28 -0.83 1.54
CA LEU A 424 2.03 -0.88 2.28
C LEU A 424 0.95 -1.73 1.57
N ASN A 425 0.95 -1.72 0.24
CA ASN A 425 -0.09 -2.36 -0.57
C ASN A 425 0.24 -3.79 -1.02
N LEU A 426 1.52 -4.14 -1.15
CA LEU A 426 2.04 -5.45 -1.55
C LEU A 426 2.83 -6.08 -0.37
N PRO A 427 2.16 -6.76 0.56
CA PRO A 427 2.85 -7.39 1.67
C PRO A 427 3.78 -8.51 1.18
N LEU A 428 4.90 -8.72 1.89
CA LEU A 428 5.76 -9.88 1.63
C LEU A 428 5.03 -11.17 1.98
N TYR A 429 5.07 -12.15 1.06
CA TYR A 429 4.59 -13.50 1.35
C TYR A 429 5.68 -14.30 2.05
N CYS A 430 5.30 -15.20 2.94
CA CYS A 430 6.24 -16.07 3.63
C CYS A 430 5.74 -17.51 3.66
N VAL A 431 6.60 -18.43 3.29
CA VAL A 431 6.32 -19.88 3.35
C VAL A 431 7.38 -20.56 4.19
N ASN A 432 6.94 -21.47 5.06
CA ASN A 432 7.84 -22.28 5.87
C ASN A 432 8.54 -23.33 4.99
N GLY A 433 9.86 -23.28 4.95
CA GLY A 433 10.71 -24.17 4.18
C GLY A 433 11.74 -23.43 3.32
N LYS A 434 12.58 -24.21 2.64
CA LYS A 434 13.69 -23.71 1.82
C LYS A 434 13.37 -23.85 0.33
N ALA A 435 13.58 -22.75 -0.42
CA ALA A 435 13.55 -22.77 -1.89
C ALA A 435 14.89 -23.29 -2.48
N ALA A 436 14.91 -23.50 -3.80
CA ALA A 436 16.11 -24.03 -4.49
C ALA A 436 17.34 -23.14 -4.37
N HIS A 437 17.15 -21.83 -4.26
CA HIS A 437 18.20 -20.82 -4.11
C HIS A 437 18.00 -20.05 -2.81
N ASP A 438 19.09 -19.62 -2.17
CA ASP A 438 19.02 -18.76 -0.99
C ASP A 438 18.47 -17.35 -1.33
N SER A 439 18.70 -16.90 -2.57
CA SER A 439 18.17 -15.65 -3.12
C SER A 439 17.93 -15.80 -4.62
N TYR A 440 16.83 -15.23 -5.11
CA TYR A 440 16.43 -15.29 -6.52
C TYR A 440 15.67 -14.02 -6.92
N SER A 441 15.93 -13.51 -8.13
CA SER A 441 15.18 -12.42 -8.76
C SER A 441 14.99 -12.74 -10.24
N LEU A 442 13.76 -12.81 -10.73
CA LEU A 442 13.48 -13.02 -12.15
C LEU A 442 13.96 -11.85 -13.00
N VAL A 443 13.75 -10.64 -12.52
CA VAL A 443 14.17 -9.39 -13.16
C VAL A 443 14.29 -8.27 -12.13
N SER A 444 15.31 -7.44 -12.30
CA SER A 444 15.53 -6.21 -11.53
C SER A 444 15.96 -5.06 -12.44
N THR A 445 15.91 -3.83 -11.92
CA THR A 445 16.44 -2.61 -12.57
C THR A 445 17.47 -1.93 -11.68
N ASP A 446 18.41 -1.20 -12.29
CA ASP A 446 19.46 -0.43 -11.61
C ASP A 446 19.01 1.00 -11.22
N LYS A 447 17.71 1.34 -11.37
CA LYS A 447 17.17 2.68 -11.15
C LYS A 447 15.95 2.68 -10.22
N ASP A 448 16.00 3.51 -9.20
CA ASP A 448 14.94 3.66 -8.20
C ASP A 448 13.66 4.31 -8.76
N ASN A 449 13.77 5.08 -9.86
CA ASN A 449 12.65 5.75 -10.49
C ASN A 449 12.04 4.99 -11.67
N VAL A 450 12.49 3.76 -11.94
CA VAL A 450 11.88 2.87 -12.93
C VAL A 450 11.27 1.68 -12.17
N ILE A 451 9.96 1.67 -12.07
CA ILE A 451 9.21 0.66 -11.32
C ILE A 451 8.79 -0.46 -12.26
N ILE A 452 9.34 -1.66 -12.06
CA ILE A 452 8.83 -2.88 -12.71
C ILE A 452 7.51 -3.24 -12.03
N GLU A 453 6.42 -2.81 -12.62
CA GLU A 453 5.09 -3.01 -12.05
C GLU A 453 4.59 -4.42 -12.37
N THR A 454 4.49 -4.79 -13.64
CA THR A 454 3.90 -6.05 -14.09
C THR A 454 4.97 -7.07 -14.51
N VAL A 455 4.80 -8.31 -14.07
CA VAL A 455 5.44 -9.50 -14.63
C VAL A 455 4.38 -10.57 -14.82
N LYS A 456 4.14 -10.99 -16.07
CA LYS A 456 3.14 -12.01 -16.42
C LYS A 456 3.58 -12.83 -17.63
N LYS A 457 2.85 -13.88 -17.96
CA LYS A 457 2.99 -14.58 -19.26
C LYS A 457 2.26 -13.79 -20.37
N ALA A 458 2.81 -13.82 -21.56
CA ALA A 458 2.16 -13.23 -22.74
C ALA A 458 0.83 -13.91 -23.07
N GLU A 459 -0.13 -13.19 -23.66
CA GLU A 459 -1.46 -13.75 -23.97
C GLU A 459 -1.37 -14.88 -25.02
N ASP A 460 -0.57 -14.70 -26.08
CA ASP A 460 -0.53 -15.58 -27.24
C ASP A 460 0.77 -16.40 -27.36
N SER A 461 1.66 -16.35 -26.37
CA SER A 461 2.92 -17.11 -26.38
C SER A 461 3.36 -17.52 -24.98
N ASP A 462 4.47 -18.30 -24.90
CA ASP A 462 5.10 -18.67 -23.64
C ASP A 462 6.15 -17.65 -23.15
N ASP A 463 6.22 -16.48 -23.78
CA ASP A 463 7.12 -15.42 -23.38
C ASP A 463 6.67 -14.79 -22.05
N VAL A 464 7.62 -14.12 -21.38
CA VAL A 464 7.33 -13.32 -20.19
C VAL A 464 7.17 -11.86 -20.61
N VAL A 465 6.09 -11.24 -20.20
CA VAL A 465 5.83 -9.81 -20.36
C VAL A 465 6.21 -9.05 -19.10
N ILE A 466 7.01 -8.00 -19.26
CA ILE A 466 7.44 -7.12 -18.18
C ILE A 466 7.04 -5.70 -18.56
N ARG A 467 6.26 -5.05 -17.69
CA ARG A 467 5.86 -3.65 -17.86
C ARG A 467 6.42 -2.82 -16.71
N ALA A 468 7.07 -1.71 -17.08
CA ALA A 468 7.58 -0.74 -16.12
C ALA A 468 7.22 0.68 -16.53
N TYR A 469 7.35 1.59 -15.58
CA TYR A 469 7.14 3.01 -15.83
C TYR A 469 8.16 3.87 -15.07
N GLU A 470 8.45 5.05 -15.60
CA GLU A 470 9.27 6.06 -14.94
C GLU A 470 8.37 6.93 -14.04
N THR A 471 8.78 7.19 -12.79
CA THR A 471 7.91 7.81 -11.77
C THR A 471 8.35 9.18 -11.27
N TRP A 472 9.54 9.70 -11.64
CA TRP A 472 10.07 11.01 -11.18
C TRP A 472 9.97 12.12 -12.21
N ASN A 473 9.18 11.95 -13.29
CA ASN A 473 9.10 12.91 -14.39
C ASN A 473 10.48 13.24 -15.01
N LYS A 474 11.31 12.23 -15.22
CA LYS A 474 12.71 12.37 -15.62
C LYS A 474 13.07 11.41 -16.75
N THR A 475 13.84 11.86 -17.75
CA THR A 475 14.44 10.94 -18.72
C THR A 475 15.48 10.07 -18.02
N THR A 476 15.35 8.75 -18.13
CA THR A 476 16.17 7.79 -17.38
C THR A 476 16.66 6.67 -18.30
N ASP A 477 17.97 6.47 -18.33
CA ASP A 477 18.57 5.27 -18.90
C ASP A 477 18.69 4.22 -17.79
N CYS A 478 18.17 3.02 -18.01
CA CYS A 478 18.22 1.92 -17.04
C CYS A 478 18.65 0.61 -17.68
N VAL A 479 19.10 -0.31 -16.84
CA VAL A 479 19.48 -1.67 -17.23
C VAL A 479 18.59 -2.65 -16.51
N TYR A 480 17.94 -3.54 -17.27
CA TYR A 480 17.29 -4.72 -16.71
C TYR A 480 18.30 -5.84 -16.58
N THR A 481 18.30 -6.49 -15.42
CA THR A 481 19.09 -7.70 -15.16
C THR A 481 18.13 -8.87 -14.91
N PHE A 482 18.27 -9.93 -15.69
CA PHE A 482 17.47 -11.15 -15.59
C PHE A 482 18.22 -12.24 -14.80
N ASP A 483 17.48 -13.24 -14.31
CA ASP A 483 18.05 -14.43 -13.65
C ASP A 483 18.99 -15.23 -14.55
N ARG A 484 18.73 -15.22 -15.87
CA ARG A 484 19.49 -15.89 -16.92
C ARG A 484 19.45 -15.09 -18.23
N ALA A 485 20.34 -15.43 -19.16
CA ALA A 485 20.40 -14.79 -20.47
C ALA A 485 19.13 -15.09 -21.29
N PRO A 486 18.34 -14.07 -21.70
CA PRO A 486 17.22 -14.27 -22.60
C PRO A 486 17.71 -14.56 -24.03
N LYS A 487 16.90 -15.34 -24.79
CA LYS A 487 17.14 -15.58 -26.22
C LYS A 487 16.84 -14.34 -27.06
N SER A 488 15.76 -13.64 -26.70
CA SER A 488 15.38 -12.37 -27.35
C SER A 488 14.56 -11.51 -26.41
N VAL A 489 14.65 -10.18 -26.60
CA VAL A 489 13.83 -9.19 -25.91
C VAL A 489 13.30 -8.20 -26.95
N TYR A 490 11.99 -7.94 -26.92
CA TYR A 490 11.32 -6.98 -27.78
C TYR A 490 10.60 -5.93 -26.94
N VAL A 491 10.70 -4.66 -27.31
CA VAL A 491 9.71 -3.67 -26.90
C VAL A 491 8.40 -4.01 -27.63
N CYS A 492 7.30 -3.96 -26.93
CA CYS A 492 5.98 -4.21 -27.49
C CYS A 492 4.95 -3.17 -27.01
N ASN A 493 3.86 -3.06 -27.76
CA ASN A 493 2.71 -2.25 -27.34
C ASN A 493 1.87 -2.97 -26.26
N LEU A 494 0.77 -2.35 -25.82
CA LEU A 494 -0.11 -2.93 -24.78
C LEU A 494 -0.90 -4.16 -25.27
N LEU A 495 -0.95 -4.42 -26.57
CA LEU A 495 -1.50 -5.65 -27.17
C LEU A 495 -0.42 -6.73 -27.33
N GLU A 496 0.78 -6.50 -26.78
CA GLU A 496 1.92 -7.41 -26.83
C GLU A 496 2.47 -7.68 -28.24
N GLU A 497 2.17 -6.80 -29.21
CA GLU A 497 2.73 -6.84 -30.56
C GLU A 497 4.16 -6.30 -30.54
N ASN A 498 5.12 -7.04 -31.12
CA ASN A 498 6.53 -6.66 -31.15
C ASN A 498 6.75 -5.43 -32.03
N GLU A 499 7.46 -4.41 -31.49
CA GLU A 499 7.80 -3.17 -32.19
C GLU A 499 9.30 -3.07 -32.50
N GLU A 500 10.16 -3.28 -31.49
CA GLU A 500 11.62 -3.10 -31.59
C GLU A 500 12.35 -4.24 -30.88
N GLN A 501 13.32 -4.87 -31.55
CA GLN A 501 14.20 -5.85 -30.93
C GLN A 501 15.33 -5.13 -30.19
N LEU A 502 15.53 -5.49 -28.93
CA LEU A 502 16.60 -4.94 -28.10
C LEU A 502 17.85 -5.82 -28.15
N GLU A 503 19.02 -5.19 -28.02
CA GLU A 503 20.29 -5.89 -27.92
C GLU A 503 20.42 -6.52 -26.52
N VAL A 504 20.72 -7.81 -26.48
CA VAL A 504 20.93 -8.59 -25.25
C VAL A 504 22.42 -8.72 -25.00
N SER A 505 22.90 -8.29 -23.83
CA SER A 505 24.30 -8.42 -23.40
C SER A 505 24.39 -9.32 -22.16
N GLY A 506 24.72 -10.59 -22.37
CA GLY A 506 24.68 -11.59 -21.30
C GLY A 506 23.25 -11.76 -20.79
N ASN A 507 23.02 -11.45 -19.53
CA ASN A 507 21.68 -11.45 -18.92
C ASN A 507 21.10 -10.04 -18.71
N THR A 508 21.57 -9.04 -19.46
CA THR A 508 21.14 -7.64 -19.32
C THR A 508 20.61 -7.06 -20.61
N VAL A 509 19.72 -6.07 -20.47
CA VAL A 509 19.19 -5.25 -21.56
C VAL A 509 19.12 -3.80 -21.11
N SER A 510 19.57 -2.87 -21.99
CA SER A 510 19.50 -1.43 -21.73
C SER A 510 18.21 -0.84 -22.31
N LEU A 511 17.57 0.04 -21.54
CA LEU A 511 16.33 0.72 -21.88
C LEU A 511 16.44 2.21 -21.56
N ARG A 512 15.75 3.03 -22.33
CA ARG A 512 15.61 4.47 -22.05
C ARG A 512 14.15 4.81 -21.89
N PHE A 513 13.82 5.44 -20.77
CA PHE A 513 12.48 5.95 -20.46
C PHE A 513 12.44 7.47 -20.62
N LYS A 514 11.37 7.98 -21.23
CA LYS A 514 10.98 9.38 -21.14
C LYS A 514 10.25 9.64 -19.80
N PRO A 515 10.05 10.91 -19.42
CA PRO A 515 9.25 11.26 -18.24
C PRO A 515 7.86 10.60 -18.27
N PHE A 516 7.52 9.86 -17.19
CA PHE A 516 6.29 9.09 -17.04
C PHE A 516 5.99 8.08 -18.17
N GLU A 517 7.02 7.65 -18.90
CA GLU A 517 6.83 6.67 -19.97
C GLU A 517 6.56 5.28 -19.39
N ILE A 518 5.58 4.60 -19.95
CA ILE A 518 5.31 3.19 -19.74
C ILE A 518 5.96 2.41 -20.87
N LYS A 519 6.79 1.42 -20.53
CA LYS A 519 7.35 0.47 -21.51
C LYS A 519 6.99 -0.95 -21.14
N THR A 520 6.61 -1.69 -22.15
CA THR A 520 6.37 -3.13 -22.05
C THR A 520 7.43 -3.84 -22.88
N VAL A 521 8.08 -4.85 -22.31
CA VAL A 521 9.00 -5.73 -23.02
C VAL A 521 8.52 -7.17 -22.94
N LYS A 522 8.70 -7.91 -24.03
CA LYS A 522 8.42 -9.33 -24.15
C LYS A 522 9.74 -10.08 -24.22
N VAL A 523 9.92 -11.05 -23.34
CA VAL A 523 11.18 -11.76 -23.10
C VAL A 523 11.00 -13.24 -23.38
N THR A 524 11.80 -13.80 -24.28
CA THR A 524 11.91 -15.25 -24.53
C THR A 524 13.13 -15.79 -23.80
N PHE A 525 12.95 -16.75 -22.89
CA PHE A 525 14.02 -17.45 -22.20
C PHE A 525 14.39 -18.79 -22.84
#